data_e89d3f57f8bfeba775a9601580ef5f9b
#
_entry.id   e89d3f57f8bfeba775a9601580ef5f9b
#
_cell.length_a   1.000
_cell.length_b   1.000
_cell.length_c   1.000
_cell.angle_alpha   90.00
_cell.angle_beta   90.00
_cell.angle_gamma   90.00
#
_symmetry.space_group_name_H-M   'P 1'
#
loop_
_entity.id
_entity.type
_entity.pdbx_description
1 polymer ?
#
loop_
_entity_poly.entity_id
_entity_poly.type
_entity_poly.pdbx_seq_one_letter_code
_entity_poly.pdbx_strand_id
1 'polypeptide(L)'
;MTQQHTVSPPHVIDEDKHWWFSSRTRALLSMLDGIVPRRDNRILDVGCGAGNMFHHLGRYGAVVGLENNPKPIAIAQKRGYDVRLGQAEDMPFEERTFELITALDVIEHCADDARVLSECYRVCAPGGLLVITTPAHQWLWSHNDEINHHFRRYSSAELRSKLAQAGFHVKRLAFNNFFVFPLAAMLIRLRQERGDTPDLAAPDTDDDAYQVEMEPTSPPVNAVLTGVGWVEATLLHWVNLPVGTGIICIAAKE
;
A
#
# COMPACT_ATOMS: atom_id res chain seq x y z
N MET A 1 23.76 38.50 -10.29
CA MET A 1 23.79 37.23 -11.02
C MET A 1 23.13 36.18 -10.12
N THR A 2 21.84 36.00 -10.26
CA THR A 2 21.04 35.05 -9.50
C THR A 2 21.27 33.67 -10.14
N GLN A 3 21.89 32.75 -9.41
CA GLN A 3 21.94 31.34 -9.82
C GLN A 3 20.50 30.81 -9.81
N GLN A 4 19.98 30.53 -10.99
CA GLN A 4 18.77 29.72 -11.14
C GLN A 4 19.18 28.28 -10.74
N HIS A 5 18.72 27.83 -9.58
CA HIS A 5 18.68 26.41 -9.28
C HIS A 5 17.73 25.76 -10.29
N THR A 6 18.31 25.10 -11.27
CA THR A 6 17.57 24.18 -12.14
C THR A 6 17.18 22.97 -11.27
N VAL A 7 15.98 22.98 -10.78
CA VAL A 7 15.36 21.79 -10.18
C VAL A 7 15.28 20.76 -11.31
N SER A 8 15.96 19.64 -11.18
CA SER A 8 15.84 18.54 -12.13
C SER A 8 14.38 18.06 -12.13
N PRO A 9 13.79 17.77 -13.30
CA PRO A 9 12.43 17.24 -13.33
C PRO A 9 12.37 15.93 -12.55
N PRO A 10 11.26 15.67 -11.83
CA PRO A 10 11.11 14.45 -11.03
C PRO A 10 11.34 13.22 -11.93
N HIS A 11 12.13 12.28 -11.44
CA HIS A 11 12.38 11.04 -12.17
C HIS A 11 11.13 10.18 -12.12
N VAL A 12 10.48 10.00 -13.28
CA VAL A 12 9.34 9.08 -13.45
C VAL A 12 9.82 7.66 -13.21
N ILE A 13 9.42 7.05 -12.10
CA ILE A 13 9.74 5.65 -11.81
C ILE A 13 8.52 4.81 -12.18
N ASP A 14 8.70 3.88 -13.13
CA ASP A 14 7.70 2.86 -13.42
C ASP A 14 7.62 1.92 -12.20
N GLU A 15 6.50 1.97 -11.47
CA GLU A 15 6.31 1.25 -10.20
C GLU A 15 6.59 -0.25 -10.34
N ASP A 16 6.17 -0.87 -11.43
CA ASP A 16 6.40 -2.30 -11.65
C ASP A 16 7.89 -2.66 -11.86
N LYS A 17 8.73 -1.68 -12.20
CA LYS A 17 10.17 -1.87 -12.42
C LYS A 17 11.00 -1.51 -11.19
N HIS A 18 10.47 -0.72 -10.27
CA HIS A 18 11.18 -0.37 -9.06
C HIS A 18 11.07 -1.50 -8.03
N TRP A 19 12.22 -1.91 -7.45
CA TRP A 19 12.30 -3.07 -6.55
C TRP A 19 11.31 -3.01 -5.38
N TRP A 20 11.11 -1.83 -4.80
CA TRP A 20 10.23 -1.63 -3.63
C TRP A 20 8.79 -1.98 -3.95
N PHE A 21 8.22 -1.33 -4.98
CA PHE A 21 6.82 -1.56 -5.38
C PHE A 21 6.62 -2.97 -5.91
N SER A 22 7.50 -3.42 -6.82
CA SER A 22 7.39 -4.75 -7.40
C SER A 22 7.52 -5.88 -6.38
N SER A 23 8.34 -5.71 -5.34
CA SER A 23 8.48 -6.70 -4.26
C SER A 23 7.23 -6.73 -3.39
N ARG A 24 6.68 -5.57 -2.99
CA ARG A 24 5.42 -5.48 -2.24
C ARG A 24 4.27 -6.10 -3.03
N THR A 25 4.12 -5.73 -4.28
CA THR A 25 3.07 -6.25 -5.17
C THR A 25 3.17 -7.77 -5.31
N ARG A 26 4.37 -8.33 -5.55
CA ARG A 26 4.57 -9.79 -5.62
C ARG A 26 4.24 -10.49 -4.31
N ALA A 27 4.67 -9.94 -3.18
CA ALA A 27 4.37 -10.47 -1.86
C ALA A 27 2.86 -10.53 -1.63
N LEU A 28 2.15 -9.45 -1.92
CA LEU A 28 0.69 -9.36 -1.85
C LEU A 28 0.01 -10.41 -2.72
N LEU A 29 0.36 -10.46 -4.02
CA LEU A 29 -0.23 -11.40 -4.97
C LEU A 29 0.04 -12.86 -4.58
N SER A 30 1.25 -13.15 -4.11
CA SER A 30 1.62 -14.49 -3.62
C SER A 30 0.74 -14.95 -2.45
N MET A 31 0.40 -14.04 -1.54
CA MET A 31 -0.51 -14.33 -0.42
C MET A 31 -1.96 -14.47 -0.90
N LEU A 32 -2.41 -13.65 -1.87
CA LEU A 32 -3.76 -13.70 -2.43
C LEU A 32 -4.00 -14.97 -3.24
N ASP A 33 -3.05 -15.37 -4.10
CA ASP A 33 -3.15 -16.57 -4.94
C ASP A 33 -3.39 -17.86 -4.13
N GLY A 34 -2.95 -17.87 -2.86
CA GLY A 34 -3.21 -18.98 -1.93
C GLY A 34 -4.59 -18.98 -1.27
N ILE A 35 -5.34 -17.88 -1.35
CA ILE A 35 -6.58 -17.67 -0.57
C ILE A 35 -7.79 -17.33 -1.46
N VAL A 36 -7.58 -16.62 -2.56
CA VAL A 36 -8.65 -16.15 -3.46
C VAL A 36 -8.81 -17.11 -4.63
N PRO A 37 -9.66 -18.15 -4.53
CA PRO A 37 -9.79 -19.15 -5.60
C PRO A 37 -10.63 -18.66 -6.78
N ARG A 38 -11.47 -17.65 -6.57
CA ARG A 38 -12.39 -17.14 -7.59
C ARG A 38 -11.72 -16.07 -8.44
N ARG A 39 -12.18 -15.97 -9.71
CA ARG A 39 -11.72 -14.99 -10.69
C ARG A 39 -12.84 -14.03 -11.14
N ASP A 40 -13.99 -14.10 -10.50
CA ASP A 40 -15.22 -13.37 -10.80
C ASP A 40 -15.68 -12.44 -9.66
N ASN A 41 -14.75 -12.05 -8.77
CA ASN A 41 -15.07 -11.17 -7.64
C ASN A 41 -15.38 -9.75 -8.12
N ARG A 42 -16.26 -9.07 -7.42
CA ARG A 42 -16.35 -7.60 -7.44
C ARG A 42 -15.32 -7.07 -6.45
N ILE A 43 -14.39 -6.29 -6.92
CA ILE A 43 -13.23 -5.83 -6.16
C ILE A 43 -13.33 -4.34 -5.95
N LEU A 44 -13.16 -3.89 -4.71
CA LEU A 44 -12.99 -2.48 -4.37
C LEU A 44 -11.54 -2.23 -3.99
N ASP A 45 -10.89 -1.29 -4.69
CA ASP A 45 -9.56 -0.79 -4.32
C ASP A 45 -9.72 0.59 -3.67
N VAL A 46 -9.59 0.64 -2.35
CA VAL A 46 -9.74 1.86 -1.54
C VAL A 46 -8.43 2.64 -1.57
N GLY A 47 -8.48 3.95 -1.86
CA GLY A 47 -7.29 4.78 -2.04
C GLY A 47 -6.49 4.34 -3.26
N CYS A 48 -7.18 4.05 -4.36
CA CYS A 48 -6.58 3.42 -5.54
C CYS A 48 -5.61 4.31 -6.33
N GLY A 49 -5.52 5.59 -6.00
CA GLY A 49 -4.71 6.56 -6.75
C GLY A 49 -5.07 6.56 -8.25
N ALA A 50 -4.07 6.48 -9.09
CA ALA A 50 -4.22 6.41 -10.54
C ALA A 50 -4.55 4.99 -11.07
N GLY A 51 -4.92 4.05 -10.18
CA GLY A 51 -5.29 2.68 -10.53
C GLY A 51 -4.08 1.79 -10.85
N ASN A 52 -2.94 2.04 -10.25
CA ASN A 52 -1.69 1.30 -10.53
C ASN A 52 -1.80 -0.20 -10.19
N MET A 53 -2.68 -0.58 -9.26
CA MET A 53 -2.93 -1.98 -8.90
C MET A 53 -4.00 -2.68 -9.75
N PHE A 54 -4.77 -1.97 -10.59
CA PHE A 54 -5.92 -2.53 -11.30
C PHE A 54 -5.56 -3.69 -12.22
N HIS A 55 -4.47 -3.59 -12.98
CA HIS A 55 -4.03 -4.66 -13.87
C HIS A 55 -3.59 -5.92 -13.10
N HIS A 56 -3.10 -5.78 -11.87
CA HIS A 56 -2.77 -6.90 -10.99
C HIS A 56 -4.02 -7.51 -10.36
N LEU A 57 -4.93 -6.67 -9.83
CA LEU A 57 -6.16 -7.10 -9.18
C LEU A 57 -7.17 -7.69 -10.17
N GLY A 58 -7.15 -7.22 -11.43
CA GLY A 58 -8.03 -7.70 -12.51
C GLY A 58 -7.95 -9.21 -12.78
N ARG A 59 -6.88 -9.88 -12.31
CA ARG A 59 -6.79 -11.35 -12.36
C ARG A 59 -7.78 -12.05 -11.43
N TYR A 60 -8.30 -11.34 -10.41
CA TYR A 60 -9.23 -11.88 -9.43
C TYR A 60 -10.69 -11.49 -9.71
N GLY A 61 -10.94 -10.50 -10.58
CA GLY A 61 -12.29 -10.04 -10.89
C GLY A 61 -12.37 -8.63 -11.45
N ALA A 62 -13.57 -8.06 -11.42
CA ALA A 62 -13.83 -6.69 -11.87
C ALA A 62 -13.45 -5.69 -10.75
N VAL A 63 -12.62 -4.71 -11.08
CA VAL A 63 -12.07 -3.73 -10.11
C VAL A 63 -12.80 -2.39 -10.27
N VAL A 64 -13.23 -1.84 -9.14
CA VAL A 64 -13.71 -0.46 -8.99
C VAL A 64 -12.81 0.22 -7.97
N GLY A 65 -12.37 1.45 -8.23
CA GLY A 65 -11.57 2.24 -7.29
C GLY A 65 -12.39 3.25 -6.51
N LEU A 66 -11.91 3.57 -5.31
CA LEU A 66 -12.32 4.73 -4.52
C LEU A 66 -11.10 5.59 -4.28
N GLU A 67 -11.21 6.89 -4.58
CA GLU A 67 -10.13 7.86 -4.40
C GLU A 67 -10.71 9.21 -3.99
N ASN A 68 -10.05 9.93 -3.10
CA ASN A 68 -10.51 11.22 -2.61
C ASN A 68 -9.90 12.42 -3.36
N ASN A 69 -8.85 12.18 -4.15
CA ASN A 69 -8.18 13.22 -4.93
C ASN A 69 -8.63 13.15 -6.42
N PRO A 70 -9.19 14.23 -6.99
CA PRO A 70 -9.64 14.22 -8.38
C PRO A 70 -8.50 14.12 -9.40
N LYS A 71 -7.26 14.50 -9.07
CA LYS A 71 -6.12 14.44 -10.00
C LYS A 71 -5.81 13.00 -10.43
N PRO A 72 -5.50 12.04 -9.52
CA PRO A 72 -5.25 10.64 -9.90
C PRO A 72 -6.49 9.97 -10.52
N ILE A 73 -7.71 10.35 -10.12
CA ILE A 73 -8.94 9.85 -10.76
C ILE A 73 -8.95 10.18 -12.25
N ALA A 74 -8.60 11.41 -12.64
CA ALA A 74 -8.57 11.81 -14.06
C ALA A 74 -7.56 10.97 -14.87
N ILE A 75 -6.44 10.56 -14.25
CA ILE A 75 -5.44 9.68 -14.88
C ILE A 75 -6.01 8.25 -15.02
N ALA A 76 -6.60 7.71 -13.95
CA ALA A 76 -7.21 6.39 -13.95
C ALA A 76 -8.32 6.27 -15.00
N GLN A 77 -9.17 7.29 -15.12
CA GLN A 77 -10.24 7.35 -16.12
C GLN A 77 -9.69 7.39 -17.56
N LYS A 78 -8.59 8.13 -17.81
CA LYS A 78 -7.89 8.10 -19.12
C LYS A 78 -7.34 6.71 -19.46
N ARG A 79 -7.02 5.89 -18.44
CA ARG A 79 -6.60 4.49 -18.59
C ARG A 79 -7.78 3.54 -18.79
N GLY A 80 -9.02 4.03 -18.72
CA GLY A 80 -10.24 3.22 -18.87
C GLY A 80 -10.68 2.51 -17.58
N TYR A 81 -10.20 2.94 -16.41
CA TYR A 81 -10.54 2.38 -15.11
C TYR A 81 -11.78 3.04 -14.51
N ASP A 82 -12.64 2.24 -13.85
CA ASP A 82 -13.79 2.73 -13.07
C ASP A 82 -13.31 3.17 -11.69
N VAL A 83 -13.22 4.47 -11.49
CA VAL A 83 -12.81 5.07 -10.20
C VAL A 83 -13.84 6.12 -9.79
N ARG A 84 -14.28 6.03 -8.53
CA ARG A 84 -15.25 6.95 -7.94
C ARG A 84 -14.56 7.88 -6.95
N LEU A 85 -15.01 9.14 -6.97
CA LEU A 85 -14.62 10.14 -5.98
C LEU A 85 -15.36 9.86 -4.66
N GLY A 86 -14.64 9.75 -3.55
CA GLY A 86 -15.23 9.57 -2.23
C GLY A 86 -14.18 9.42 -1.14
N GLN A 87 -14.63 9.49 0.11
CA GLN A 87 -13.79 9.31 1.30
C GLN A 87 -13.83 7.86 1.75
N ALA A 88 -12.72 7.34 2.26
CA ALA A 88 -12.66 5.99 2.81
C ALA A 88 -13.50 5.83 4.09
N GLU A 89 -13.72 6.94 4.81
CA GLU A 89 -14.56 7.02 6.02
C GLU A 89 -16.06 7.06 5.74
N ASP A 90 -16.48 7.31 4.46
CA ASP A 90 -17.90 7.37 4.04
C ASP A 90 -18.00 6.96 2.56
N MET A 91 -17.96 5.65 2.31
CA MET A 91 -17.86 5.08 0.97
C MET A 91 -19.20 5.13 0.23
N PRO A 92 -19.25 5.67 -1.02
CA PRO A 92 -20.48 5.80 -1.82
C PRO A 92 -20.90 4.46 -2.45
N PHE A 93 -20.90 3.39 -1.69
CA PHE A 93 -21.26 2.04 -2.14
C PHE A 93 -22.30 1.42 -1.19
N GLU A 94 -23.12 0.54 -1.76
CA GLU A 94 -24.09 -0.23 -0.99
C GLU A 94 -23.38 -1.25 -0.08
N GLU A 95 -24.03 -1.61 1.01
CA GLU A 95 -23.55 -2.66 1.91
C GLU A 95 -23.42 -4.01 1.18
N ARG A 96 -22.48 -4.85 1.62
CA ARG A 96 -22.33 -6.24 1.15
C ARG A 96 -22.12 -6.36 -0.36
N THR A 97 -21.43 -5.37 -0.97
CA THR A 97 -21.26 -5.31 -2.42
C THR A 97 -20.04 -6.08 -2.93
N PHE A 98 -18.91 -6.05 -2.19
CA PHE A 98 -17.62 -6.50 -2.70
C PHE A 98 -17.15 -7.80 -2.04
N GLU A 99 -16.74 -8.77 -2.85
CA GLU A 99 -16.16 -10.04 -2.39
C GLU A 99 -14.68 -9.89 -2.01
N LEU A 100 -13.98 -8.89 -2.57
CA LEU A 100 -12.61 -8.55 -2.24
C LEU A 100 -12.48 -7.04 -2.11
N ILE A 101 -11.90 -6.59 -1.01
CA ILE A 101 -11.56 -5.19 -0.77
C ILE A 101 -10.06 -5.10 -0.53
N THR A 102 -9.41 -4.15 -1.18
CA THR A 102 -8.00 -3.82 -0.95
C THR A 102 -7.90 -2.40 -0.38
N ALA A 103 -7.05 -2.20 0.61
CA ALA A 103 -6.65 -0.90 1.18
C ALA A 103 -5.12 -0.94 1.33
N LEU A 104 -4.42 -0.51 0.29
CA LEU A 104 -2.98 -0.72 0.15
C LEU A 104 -2.24 0.59 0.47
N ASP A 105 -1.67 0.64 1.67
CA ASP A 105 -1.04 1.83 2.25
C ASP A 105 -2.03 3.02 2.29
N VAL A 106 -3.16 2.81 2.97
CA VAL A 106 -4.28 3.77 3.07
C VAL A 106 -4.59 4.15 4.51
N ILE A 107 -4.74 3.16 5.39
CA ILE A 107 -5.26 3.38 6.75
C ILE A 107 -4.34 4.24 7.63
N GLU A 108 -3.05 4.26 7.33
CA GLU A 108 -2.07 5.14 7.98
C GLU A 108 -2.25 6.63 7.64
N HIS A 109 -2.89 6.92 6.49
CA HIS A 109 -3.22 8.28 6.06
C HIS A 109 -4.58 8.77 6.58
N CYS A 110 -5.36 7.90 7.20
CA CYS A 110 -6.69 8.23 7.72
C CYS A 110 -6.62 8.60 9.21
N ALA A 111 -7.16 9.75 9.58
CA ALA A 111 -7.20 10.17 10.98
C ALA A 111 -8.08 9.21 11.80
N ASP A 112 -9.23 8.80 11.26
CA ASP A 112 -10.15 7.81 11.83
C ASP A 112 -10.10 6.48 11.04
N ASP A 113 -9.03 5.72 11.26
CA ASP A 113 -8.85 4.40 10.67
C ASP A 113 -9.92 3.38 11.11
N ALA A 114 -10.49 3.56 12.30
CA ALA A 114 -11.57 2.70 12.78
C ALA A 114 -12.84 2.88 11.93
N ARG A 115 -13.14 4.12 11.52
CA ARG A 115 -14.25 4.41 10.64
C ARG A 115 -14.03 3.81 9.25
N VAL A 116 -12.82 3.90 8.70
CA VAL A 116 -12.45 3.27 7.43
C VAL A 116 -12.67 1.75 7.50
N LEU A 117 -12.18 1.09 8.54
CA LEU A 117 -12.37 -0.35 8.73
C LEU A 117 -13.84 -0.75 8.88
N SER A 118 -14.65 0.09 9.55
CA SER A 118 -16.10 -0.10 9.65
C SER A 118 -16.80 0.02 8.30
N GLU A 119 -16.41 0.99 7.45
CA GLU A 119 -16.91 1.13 6.10
C GLU A 119 -16.50 -0.04 5.21
N CYS A 120 -15.22 -0.47 5.28
CA CYS A 120 -14.77 -1.70 4.62
C CYS A 120 -15.65 -2.89 5.03
N TYR A 121 -15.95 -3.03 6.33
CA TYR A 121 -16.83 -4.11 6.80
C TYR A 121 -18.24 -3.97 6.25
N ARG A 122 -18.82 -2.77 6.22
CA ARG A 122 -20.15 -2.51 5.71
C ARG A 122 -20.27 -2.94 4.24
N VAL A 123 -19.34 -2.50 3.38
CA VAL A 123 -19.40 -2.76 1.93
C VAL A 123 -18.90 -4.15 1.55
N CYS A 124 -18.18 -4.86 2.43
CA CYS A 124 -17.72 -6.23 2.24
C CYS A 124 -18.90 -7.21 2.25
N ALA A 125 -18.97 -8.10 1.27
CA ALA A 125 -19.96 -9.17 1.19
C ALA A 125 -19.74 -10.22 2.30
N PRO A 126 -20.76 -10.96 2.75
CA PRO A 126 -20.56 -12.11 3.63
C PRO A 126 -19.61 -13.13 3.00
N GLY A 127 -18.61 -13.59 3.75
CA GLY A 127 -17.52 -14.44 3.25
C GLY A 127 -16.47 -13.70 2.43
N GLY A 128 -16.61 -12.40 2.23
CA GLY A 128 -15.66 -11.57 1.50
C GLY A 128 -14.37 -11.30 2.29
N LEU A 129 -13.37 -10.79 1.60
CA LEU A 129 -12.03 -10.56 2.14
C LEU A 129 -11.67 -9.08 2.11
N LEU A 130 -11.00 -8.63 3.16
CA LEU A 130 -10.29 -7.36 3.23
C LEU A 130 -8.78 -7.62 3.25
N VAL A 131 -8.06 -6.94 2.38
CA VAL A 131 -6.60 -7.01 2.28
C VAL A 131 -6.03 -5.63 2.58
N ILE A 132 -5.13 -5.58 3.55
CA ILE A 132 -4.48 -4.34 3.97
C ILE A 132 -2.98 -4.49 3.81
N THR A 133 -2.33 -3.49 3.24
CA THR A 133 -0.92 -3.22 3.46
C THR A 133 -0.77 -1.93 4.27
N THR A 134 0.26 -1.87 5.12
CA THR A 134 0.54 -0.68 5.92
C THR A 134 1.98 -0.72 6.47
N PRO A 135 2.64 0.42 6.71
CA PRO A 135 3.95 0.45 7.32
C PRO A 135 3.92 -0.13 8.74
N ALA A 136 4.94 -0.95 9.04
CA ALA A 136 5.09 -1.62 10.32
C ALA A 136 5.94 -0.82 11.29
N HIS A 137 5.69 -1.08 12.59
CA HIS A 137 6.53 -0.66 13.72
C HIS A 137 6.67 0.86 13.90
N GLN A 138 5.95 1.42 14.87
CA GLN A 138 6.00 2.85 15.20
C GLN A 138 7.44 3.36 15.45
N TRP A 139 8.34 2.52 15.98
CA TRP A 139 9.73 2.87 16.23
C TRP A 139 10.58 3.04 14.94
N LEU A 140 10.07 2.63 13.77
CA LEU A 140 10.65 2.92 12.45
C LEU A 140 10.16 4.25 11.87
N TRP A 141 9.41 5.04 12.63
CA TRP A 141 8.97 6.35 12.17
C TRP A 141 10.14 7.17 11.65
N SER A 142 9.97 7.80 10.51
CA SER A 142 11.03 8.52 9.83
C SER A 142 10.47 9.76 9.13
N HIS A 143 11.34 10.58 8.61
CA HIS A 143 10.94 11.74 7.81
C HIS A 143 10.05 11.38 6.60
N ASN A 144 10.21 10.19 6.04
CA ASN A 144 9.33 9.72 4.97
C ASN A 144 7.87 9.60 5.42
N ASP A 145 7.61 9.25 6.69
CA ASP A 145 6.25 9.21 7.22
C ASP A 145 5.64 10.62 7.32
N GLU A 146 6.47 11.60 7.67
CA GLU A 146 6.06 13.01 7.76
C GLU A 146 5.73 13.60 6.39
N ILE A 147 6.59 13.37 5.38
CA ILE A 147 6.37 13.81 4.00
C ILE A 147 5.11 13.16 3.42
N ASN A 148 4.91 11.88 3.65
CA ASN A 148 3.72 11.16 3.20
C ASN A 148 2.48 11.44 4.06
N HIS A 149 2.56 12.34 5.05
CA HIS A 149 1.45 12.70 5.92
C HIS A 149 0.82 11.49 6.63
N HIS A 150 1.64 10.50 7.04
CA HIS A 150 1.17 9.40 7.85
C HIS A 150 0.76 9.89 9.23
N PHE A 151 -0.30 9.33 9.79
CA PHE A 151 -0.67 9.53 11.19
C PHE A 151 0.00 8.51 12.10
N ARG A 152 0.31 7.31 11.58
CA ARG A 152 0.81 6.19 12.39
C ARG A 152 1.45 5.09 11.55
N ARG A 153 2.20 4.22 12.26
CA ARG A 153 2.60 2.90 11.78
C ARG A 153 2.00 1.85 12.71
N TYR A 154 1.79 0.65 12.24
CA TYR A 154 1.08 -0.38 12.98
C TYR A 154 1.99 -1.46 13.54
N SER A 155 1.63 -1.98 14.72
CA SER A 155 2.07 -3.29 15.16
C SER A 155 1.07 -4.36 14.68
N SER A 156 1.51 -5.62 14.59
CA SER A 156 0.62 -6.72 14.23
C SER A 156 -0.52 -6.91 15.24
N ALA A 157 -0.25 -6.67 16.52
CA ALA A 157 -1.25 -6.78 17.59
C ALA A 157 -2.32 -5.69 17.48
N GLU A 158 -1.90 -4.45 17.24
CA GLU A 158 -2.80 -3.32 17.05
C GLU A 158 -3.70 -3.51 15.83
N LEU A 159 -3.14 -3.87 14.67
CA LEU A 159 -3.91 -4.09 13.45
C LEU A 159 -4.94 -5.21 13.64
N ARG A 160 -4.54 -6.33 14.29
CA ARG A 160 -5.46 -7.43 14.62
C ARG A 160 -6.60 -6.96 15.53
N SER A 161 -6.30 -6.15 16.54
CA SER A 161 -7.30 -5.63 17.48
C SER A 161 -8.30 -4.72 16.75
N LYS A 162 -7.83 -3.80 15.91
CA LYS A 162 -8.69 -2.89 15.13
C LYS A 162 -9.57 -3.66 14.13
N LEU A 163 -9.03 -4.65 13.43
CA LEU A 163 -9.79 -5.51 12.52
C LEU A 163 -10.88 -6.30 13.26
N ALA A 164 -10.55 -6.88 14.42
CA ALA A 164 -11.54 -7.60 15.24
C ALA A 164 -12.64 -6.68 15.75
N GLN A 165 -12.33 -5.44 16.16
CA GLN A 165 -13.31 -4.44 16.57
C GLN A 165 -14.25 -4.03 15.42
N ALA A 166 -13.74 -4.00 14.18
CA ALA A 166 -14.54 -3.76 12.98
C ALA A 166 -15.38 -4.98 12.54
N GLY A 167 -15.18 -6.17 13.16
CA GLY A 167 -15.90 -7.41 12.85
C GLY A 167 -15.17 -8.37 11.92
N PHE A 168 -13.94 -8.07 11.50
CA PHE A 168 -13.16 -8.95 10.64
C PHE A 168 -12.35 -9.99 11.43
N HIS A 169 -12.21 -11.18 10.84
CA HIS A 169 -11.36 -12.26 11.35
C HIS A 169 -10.08 -12.38 10.52
N VAL A 170 -8.92 -12.16 11.14
CA VAL A 170 -7.63 -12.23 10.46
C VAL A 170 -7.31 -13.66 10.06
N LYS A 171 -7.25 -13.93 8.76
CA LYS A 171 -6.88 -15.24 8.18
C LYS A 171 -5.36 -15.36 8.04
N ARG A 172 -4.69 -14.30 7.54
CA ARG A 172 -3.24 -14.24 7.42
C ARG A 172 -2.73 -12.86 7.79
N LEU A 173 -1.62 -12.81 8.47
CA LEU A 173 -0.84 -11.59 8.68
C LEU A 173 0.63 -11.96 8.59
N ALA A 174 1.33 -11.32 7.69
CA ALA A 174 2.75 -11.47 7.47
C ALA A 174 3.41 -10.10 7.33
N PHE A 175 4.73 -10.08 7.49
CA PHE A 175 5.52 -8.89 7.20
C PHE A 175 6.19 -9.05 5.83
N ASN A 176 6.36 -7.95 5.12
CA ASN A 176 7.16 -7.88 3.90
C ASN A 176 8.47 -7.11 4.15
N ASN A 177 9.39 -7.22 3.20
CA ASN A 177 10.75 -6.69 3.29
C ASN A 177 11.57 -7.31 4.44
N PHE A 178 11.34 -8.58 4.75
CA PHE A 178 11.99 -9.31 5.82
C PHE A 178 13.52 -9.34 5.68
N PHE A 179 14.03 -9.67 4.49
CA PHE A 179 15.47 -9.79 4.29
C PHE A 179 16.21 -8.44 4.31
N VAL A 180 15.55 -7.37 3.91
CA VAL A 180 16.15 -6.02 3.94
C VAL A 180 15.88 -5.32 5.27
N PHE A 181 14.97 -5.83 6.10
CA PHE A 181 14.56 -5.22 7.37
C PHE A 181 15.71 -4.90 8.31
N PRO A 182 16.69 -5.79 8.60
CA PRO A 182 17.77 -5.47 9.54
C PRO A 182 18.60 -4.26 9.09
N LEU A 183 18.90 -4.19 7.79
CA LEU A 183 19.66 -3.08 7.21
C LEU A 183 18.81 -1.78 7.22
N ALA A 184 17.57 -1.86 6.79
CA ALA A 184 16.65 -0.72 6.78
C ALA A 184 16.45 -0.16 8.21
N ALA A 185 16.21 -1.03 9.19
CA ALA A 185 16.06 -0.65 10.58
C ALA A 185 17.31 0.03 11.16
N MET A 186 18.48 -0.52 10.85
CA MET A 186 19.76 0.07 11.26
C MET A 186 19.95 1.47 10.64
N LEU A 187 19.72 1.61 9.34
CA LEU A 187 19.88 2.89 8.64
C LEU A 187 18.90 3.95 9.15
N ILE A 188 17.63 3.59 9.37
CA ILE A 188 16.63 4.50 9.94
C ILE A 188 17.07 4.97 11.34
N ARG A 189 17.48 4.03 12.20
CA ARG A 189 17.99 4.38 13.54
C ARG A 189 19.18 5.33 13.51
N LEU A 190 20.18 5.04 12.66
CA LEU A 190 21.38 5.88 12.53
C LEU A 190 21.03 7.29 12.00
N ARG A 191 20.05 7.41 11.10
CA ARG A 191 19.57 8.72 10.61
C ARG A 191 18.83 9.48 11.70
N GLN A 192 17.95 8.81 12.47
CA GLN A 192 17.27 9.42 13.62
C GLN A 192 18.26 9.98 14.65
N GLU A 193 19.32 9.24 14.99
CA GLU A 193 20.34 9.66 15.94
C GLU A 193 21.19 10.85 15.44
N ARG A 194 21.38 10.96 14.13
CA ARG A 194 22.14 12.08 13.52
C ARG A 194 21.31 13.34 13.28
N GLY A 195 19.98 13.24 13.37
CA GLY A 195 19.09 14.33 12.99
C GLY A 195 19.13 14.64 11.48
N ASP A 196 19.66 13.73 10.69
CA ASP A 196 19.73 13.86 9.24
C ASP A 196 18.32 13.65 8.66
N THR A 197 17.63 14.75 8.37
CA THR A 197 16.47 14.76 7.50
C THR A 197 16.98 14.83 6.07
N PRO A 198 16.82 13.80 5.22
CA PRO A 198 17.05 13.96 3.80
C PRO A 198 16.15 15.08 3.29
N ASP A 199 16.71 15.99 2.52
CA ASP A 199 15.95 17.04 1.83
C ASP A 199 15.21 16.38 0.65
N LEU A 200 14.28 15.48 0.97
CA LEU A 200 13.31 14.97 0.00
C LEU A 200 12.27 16.08 -0.11
N ALA A 201 12.25 16.73 -1.26
CA ALA A 201 11.21 17.69 -1.56
C ALA A 201 9.86 17.01 -1.32
N ALA A 202 8.96 17.70 -0.59
CA ALA A 202 7.57 17.24 -0.50
C ALA A 202 7.05 17.01 -1.92
N PRO A 203 6.29 15.93 -2.17
CA PRO A 203 5.73 15.70 -3.49
C PRO A 203 5.03 16.98 -3.93
N ASP A 204 5.45 17.54 -5.06
CA ASP A 204 4.82 18.74 -5.60
C ASP A 204 3.41 18.33 -6.04
N THR A 205 2.42 18.66 -5.20
CA THR A 205 1.02 18.31 -5.42
C THR A 205 0.43 18.99 -6.67
N ASP A 206 1.20 19.85 -7.32
CA ASP A 206 0.82 20.57 -8.53
C ASP A 206 1.28 19.87 -9.83
N ASP A 207 2.03 18.77 -9.75
CA ASP A 207 2.45 18.04 -10.94
C ASP A 207 1.27 17.26 -11.54
N ASP A 208 0.98 17.54 -12.84
CA ASP A 208 -0.08 16.87 -13.63
C ASP A 208 0.14 15.34 -13.78
N ALA A 209 1.27 14.83 -13.33
CA ALA A 209 1.66 13.44 -13.56
C ALA A 209 1.33 12.51 -12.39
N TYR A 210 0.87 12.97 -11.23
CA TYR A 210 0.63 12.17 -10.00
C TYR A 210 1.50 10.90 -9.95
N GLN A 211 2.71 11.06 -9.49
CA GLN A 211 3.68 9.96 -9.43
C GLN A 211 4.24 9.89 -8.02
N VAL A 212 4.39 8.65 -7.54
CA VAL A 212 5.07 8.43 -6.27
C VAL A 212 6.56 8.70 -6.49
N GLU A 213 7.07 9.80 -5.94
CA GLU A 213 8.49 10.12 -5.99
C GLU A 213 9.28 9.16 -5.10
N MET A 214 10.17 8.41 -5.69
CA MET A 214 11.20 7.66 -4.98
C MET A 214 12.56 7.92 -5.58
N GLU A 215 13.59 7.97 -4.73
CA GLU A 215 14.97 8.06 -5.23
C GLU A 215 15.27 6.89 -6.17
N PRO A 216 15.75 7.15 -7.39
CA PRO A 216 16.08 6.12 -8.35
C PRO A 216 17.18 5.21 -7.80
N THR A 217 16.90 3.94 -7.72
CA THR A 217 17.89 2.94 -7.32
C THR A 217 18.77 2.58 -8.52
N SER A 218 20.09 2.51 -8.34
CA SER A 218 20.99 2.11 -9.42
C SER A 218 20.62 0.74 -10.00
N PRO A 219 20.70 0.51 -11.32
CA PRO A 219 20.23 -0.72 -11.96
C PRO A 219 20.73 -2.02 -11.31
N PRO A 220 22.02 -2.17 -10.94
CA PRO A 220 22.48 -3.40 -10.31
C PRO A 220 21.90 -3.61 -8.91
N VAL A 221 21.75 -2.54 -8.11
CA VAL A 221 21.13 -2.62 -6.78
C VAL A 221 19.64 -2.95 -6.91
N ASN A 222 18.94 -2.30 -7.85
CA ASN A 222 17.54 -2.61 -8.14
C ASN A 222 17.35 -4.08 -8.53
N ALA A 223 18.22 -4.63 -9.38
CA ALA A 223 18.15 -6.05 -9.79
C ALA A 223 18.36 -7.00 -8.62
N VAL A 224 19.33 -6.75 -7.75
CA VAL A 224 19.60 -7.57 -6.56
C VAL A 224 18.42 -7.54 -5.60
N LEU A 225 17.93 -6.34 -5.25
CA LEU A 225 16.81 -6.17 -4.34
C LEU A 225 15.50 -6.76 -4.92
N THR A 226 15.29 -6.65 -6.24
CA THR A 226 14.18 -7.33 -6.93
C THR A 226 14.30 -8.84 -6.79
N GLY A 227 15.51 -9.42 -6.95
CA GLY A 227 15.76 -10.85 -6.73
C GLY A 227 15.46 -11.29 -5.31
N VAL A 228 15.86 -10.51 -4.30
CA VAL A 228 15.51 -10.74 -2.89
C VAL A 228 13.99 -10.73 -2.69
N GLY A 229 13.29 -9.75 -3.29
CA GLY A 229 11.81 -9.68 -3.24
C GLY A 229 11.13 -10.89 -3.88
N TRP A 230 11.70 -11.47 -4.94
CA TRP A 230 11.20 -12.72 -5.53
C TRP A 230 11.29 -13.90 -4.56
N VAL A 231 12.42 -14.05 -3.89
CA VAL A 231 12.61 -15.11 -2.88
C VAL A 231 11.61 -14.93 -1.74
N GLU A 232 11.46 -13.70 -1.26
CA GLU A 232 10.52 -13.37 -0.20
C GLU A 232 9.07 -13.67 -0.58
N ALA A 233 8.63 -13.23 -1.76
CA ALA A 233 7.29 -13.50 -2.27
C ALA A 233 7.01 -15.00 -2.38
N THR A 234 8.01 -15.80 -2.80
CA THR A 234 7.91 -17.25 -2.85
C THR A 234 7.72 -17.85 -1.46
N LEU A 235 8.47 -17.37 -0.46
CA LEU A 235 8.32 -17.82 0.94
C LEU A 235 6.96 -17.42 1.51
N LEU A 236 6.50 -16.19 1.23
CA LEU A 236 5.20 -15.69 1.66
C LEU A 236 4.02 -16.50 1.10
N HIS A 237 4.19 -17.26 0.05
CA HIS A 237 3.17 -18.20 -0.40
C HIS A 237 2.84 -19.25 0.68
N TRP A 238 3.86 -19.73 1.40
CA TRP A 238 3.74 -20.86 2.31
C TRP A 238 3.78 -20.46 3.80
N VAL A 239 4.51 -19.42 4.15
CA VAL A 239 4.76 -19.03 5.54
C VAL A 239 4.47 -17.56 5.79
N ASN A 240 4.13 -17.22 7.02
CA ASN A 240 4.03 -15.82 7.44
C ASN A 240 5.37 -15.38 8.01
N LEU A 241 6.03 -14.43 7.34
CA LEU A 241 7.29 -13.87 7.84
C LEU A 241 7.01 -13.02 9.09
N PRO A 242 7.86 -13.17 10.16
CA PRO A 242 7.54 -12.66 11.49
C PRO A 242 7.88 -11.19 11.73
N VAL A 243 8.68 -10.57 10.85
CA VAL A 243 9.13 -9.17 10.96
C VAL A 243 9.46 -8.61 9.59
N GLY A 244 9.36 -7.29 9.44
CA GLY A 244 9.64 -6.57 8.19
C GLY A 244 9.28 -5.10 8.33
N THR A 245 9.45 -4.31 7.27
CA THR A 245 9.15 -2.87 7.28
C THR A 245 7.68 -2.56 7.03
N GLY A 246 6.92 -3.50 6.47
CA GLY A 246 5.49 -3.38 6.22
C GLY A 246 4.74 -4.63 6.65
N ILE A 247 3.44 -4.51 6.83
CA ILE A 247 2.51 -5.59 7.13
C ILE A 247 1.62 -5.83 5.90
N ILE A 248 1.37 -7.10 5.60
CA ILE A 248 0.32 -7.56 4.69
C ILE A 248 -0.66 -8.38 5.52
N CYS A 249 -1.92 -7.96 5.56
CA CYS A 249 -2.95 -8.62 6.34
C CYS A 249 -4.15 -8.98 5.45
N ILE A 250 -4.63 -10.21 5.54
CA ILE A 250 -5.83 -10.70 4.90
C ILE A 250 -6.81 -11.10 6.00
N ALA A 251 -7.98 -10.47 6.00
CA ALA A 251 -9.03 -10.70 6.96
C ALA A 251 -10.35 -11.02 6.25
N ALA A 252 -11.21 -11.81 6.88
CA ALA A 252 -12.49 -12.22 6.31
C ALA A 252 -13.65 -11.62 7.12
N LYS A 253 -14.74 -11.29 6.43
CA LYS A 253 -16.05 -11.07 7.01
C LYS A 253 -16.80 -12.41 7.04
N GLU A 254 -17.07 -12.92 8.25
CA GLU A 254 -17.86 -14.14 8.47
C GLU A 254 -19.36 -13.87 8.45
#